data_91f1e0548af7563938e27b8069befb11
#
_entry.id   91f1e0548af7563938e27b8069befb11
#
_cell.length_a   1.000
_cell.length_b   1.000
_cell.length_c   1.000
_cell.angle_alpha   90.00
_cell.angle_beta   90.00
_cell.angle_gamma   90.00
#
_symmetry.space_group_name_H-M   'P 1'
#
loop_
_entity.id
_entity.type
_entity.pdbx_description
1 polymer ?
#
loop_
_entity_poly.entity_id
_entity_poly.type
_entity_poly.pdbx_seq_one_letter_code
_entity_poly.pdbx_strand_id
1 'polypeptide(L)'
;MSDCVIRFKEVERQFAGVSALKKISWKVEPNQHWVVLGPNGSGKSTLLQIAGLHLHPSRGEVTVLDQILGRVDIRGLRSKVGFISASLSNSFRSTIKARDVVMTARYGALEPWWHSYSDDDRDRACSLLDLVGCGNRTEHDFGVLSSGEKQRVLLARSLMTDPDLVLLDEPAAGLDLGGREELLASLTSLISASSGPSVILVTHHVEEIPEGFTHAALMSNGQMIKQGKIEEVMSGENLSQCFELQISLSNESGRYFAKVVDKK
;
A
#
# COMPACT_ATOMS: atom_id res chain seq x y z
N MET A 1 7.11 22.00 -4.95
CA MET A 1 6.20 20.94 -4.45
C MET A 1 5.70 20.22 -5.67
N SER A 2 5.62 18.90 -5.61
CA SER A 2 5.08 18.07 -6.70
C SER A 2 3.60 18.42 -6.90
N ASP A 3 3.17 18.63 -8.17
CA ASP A 3 1.76 18.92 -8.48
C ASP A 3 0.90 17.64 -8.47
N CYS A 4 1.55 16.47 -8.47
CA CYS A 4 0.87 15.19 -8.61
C CYS A 4 1.74 14.04 -8.07
N VAL A 5 1.18 13.25 -7.15
CA VAL A 5 1.85 12.04 -6.66
C VAL A 5 1.70 10.90 -7.65
N ILE A 6 0.47 10.67 -8.15
CA ILE A 6 0.19 9.68 -9.20
C ILE A 6 -0.80 10.26 -10.20
N ARG A 7 -0.54 10.02 -11.49
CA ARG A 7 -1.52 10.28 -12.55
C ARG A 7 -1.50 9.15 -13.57
N PHE A 8 -2.64 8.52 -13.74
CA PHE A 8 -2.93 7.57 -14.79
C PHE A 8 -3.84 8.25 -15.82
N LYS A 9 -3.49 8.13 -17.12
CA LYS A 9 -4.31 8.64 -18.24
C LYS A 9 -4.57 7.48 -19.18
N GLU A 10 -5.84 7.01 -19.23
CA GLU A 10 -6.31 5.94 -20.11
C GLU A 10 -5.42 4.69 -20.07
N VAL A 11 -4.99 4.29 -18.88
CA VAL A 11 -4.03 3.20 -18.67
C VAL A 11 -4.70 1.86 -18.87
N GLU A 12 -4.11 1.03 -19.74
CA GLU A 12 -4.51 -0.35 -19.95
C GLU A 12 -3.34 -1.29 -19.61
N ARG A 13 -3.66 -2.46 -19.10
CA ARG A 13 -2.70 -3.56 -18.92
C ARG A 13 -3.30 -4.89 -19.33
N GLN A 14 -2.57 -5.61 -20.19
CA GLN A 14 -2.95 -6.95 -20.66
C GLN A 14 -1.85 -7.96 -20.30
N PHE A 15 -2.26 -9.18 -19.95
CA PHE A 15 -1.42 -10.34 -19.74
C PHE A 15 -1.95 -11.48 -20.62
N ALA A 16 -1.13 -11.98 -21.54
CA ALA A 16 -1.49 -13.10 -22.43
C ALA A 16 -2.91 -12.99 -23.02
N GLY A 17 -3.31 -11.79 -23.46
CA GLY A 17 -4.63 -11.52 -24.05
C GLY A 17 -5.75 -11.21 -23.06
N VAL A 18 -5.52 -11.37 -21.75
CA VAL A 18 -6.50 -11.01 -20.71
C VAL A 18 -6.24 -9.58 -20.25
N SER A 19 -7.28 -8.74 -20.28
CA SER A 19 -7.21 -7.34 -19.85
C SER A 19 -7.38 -7.23 -18.35
N ALA A 20 -6.28 -6.90 -17.65
CA ALA A 20 -6.26 -6.68 -16.21
C ALA A 20 -6.66 -5.25 -15.83
N LEU A 21 -6.33 -4.25 -16.67
CA LEU A 21 -6.79 -2.87 -16.52
C LEU A 21 -7.34 -2.36 -17.84
N LYS A 22 -8.46 -1.62 -17.79
CA LYS A 22 -9.22 -1.14 -18.94
C LYS A 22 -9.42 0.37 -18.82
N LYS A 23 -8.58 1.16 -19.50
CA LYS A 23 -8.67 2.63 -19.57
C LYS A 23 -8.80 3.32 -18.21
N ILE A 24 -7.93 2.97 -17.28
CA ILE A 24 -7.91 3.61 -15.96
C ILE A 24 -7.42 5.05 -16.09
N SER A 25 -8.21 6.00 -15.59
CA SER A 25 -7.82 7.39 -15.38
C SER A 25 -7.98 7.71 -13.90
N TRP A 26 -6.87 8.05 -13.25
CA TRP A 26 -6.79 8.27 -11.80
C TRP A 26 -5.76 9.32 -11.47
N LYS A 27 -6.05 10.19 -10.51
CA LYS A 27 -5.12 11.22 -10.02
C LYS A 27 -5.07 11.20 -8.50
N VAL A 28 -3.87 11.19 -7.95
CA VAL A 28 -3.58 11.34 -6.53
C VAL A 28 -2.77 12.62 -6.35
N GLU A 29 -3.22 13.50 -5.49
CA GLU A 29 -2.54 14.75 -5.14
C GLU A 29 -1.73 14.59 -3.86
N PRO A 30 -0.76 15.47 -3.58
CA PRO A 30 -0.02 15.46 -2.33
C PRO A 30 -0.94 15.49 -1.10
N ASN A 31 -0.54 14.81 -0.04
CA ASN A 31 -1.28 14.69 1.23
C ASN A 31 -2.64 14.00 1.13
N GLN A 32 -2.93 13.34 0.02
CA GLN A 32 -4.09 12.44 -0.06
C GLN A 32 -3.69 11.02 0.34
N HIS A 33 -4.52 10.40 1.16
CA HIS A 33 -4.43 8.99 1.53
C HIS A 33 -5.61 8.25 0.92
N TRP A 34 -5.32 7.25 0.10
CA TRP A 34 -6.32 6.57 -0.71
C TRP A 34 -6.48 5.11 -0.31
N VAL A 35 -7.72 4.65 -0.24
CA VAL A 35 -8.02 3.22 -0.24
C VAL A 35 -8.57 2.81 -1.61
N VAL A 36 -8.06 1.73 -2.17
CA VAL A 36 -8.56 1.11 -3.40
C VAL A 36 -9.21 -0.22 -3.03
N LEU A 37 -10.53 -0.28 -3.18
CA LEU A 37 -11.36 -1.43 -2.83
C LEU A 37 -11.90 -2.13 -4.07
N GLY A 38 -12.21 -3.40 -3.95
CA GLY A 38 -12.87 -4.19 -4.99
C GLY A 38 -12.66 -5.68 -4.81
N PRO A 39 -13.41 -6.52 -5.51
CA PRO A 39 -13.30 -7.98 -5.42
C PRO A 39 -11.93 -8.47 -5.89
N ASN A 40 -11.59 -9.71 -5.53
CA ASN A 40 -10.39 -10.37 -6.02
C ASN A 40 -10.42 -10.45 -7.56
N GLY A 41 -9.26 -10.23 -8.19
CA GLY A 41 -9.17 -10.20 -9.65
C GLY A 41 -9.64 -8.90 -10.32
N SER A 42 -10.06 -7.87 -9.57
CA SER A 42 -10.51 -6.59 -10.14
C SER A 42 -9.38 -5.71 -10.71
N GLY A 43 -8.11 -6.09 -10.55
CA GLY A 43 -6.96 -5.37 -11.09
C GLY A 43 -6.22 -4.48 -10.10
N LYS A 44 -6.59 -4.46 -8.80
CA LYS A 44 -6.00 -3.60 -7.76
C LYS A 44 -4.49 -3.77 -7.63
N SER A 45 -4.00 -5.00 -7.49
CA SER A 45 -2.55 -5.28 -7.38
C SER A 45 -1.81 -4.88 -8.66
N THR A 46 -2.43 -5.07 -9.84
CA THR A 46 -1.85 -4.61 -11.12
C THR A 46 -1.74 -3.08 -11.17
N LEU A 47 -2.78 -2.37 -10.71
CA LEU A 47 -2.76 -0.91 -10.58
C LEU A 47 -1.62 -0.46 -9.68
N LEU A 48 -1.49 -1.10 -8.50
CA LEU A 48 -0.47 -0.75 -7.51
C LEU A 48 0.94 -1.08 -8.00
N GLN A 49 1.15 -2.20 -8.69
CA GLN A 49 2.45 -2.57 -9.29
C GLN A 49 2.89 -1.56 -10.36
N ILE A 50 1.96 -1.01 -11.14
CA ILE A 50 2.29 0.05 -12.10
C ILE A 50 2.64 1.34 -11.37
N ALA A 51 1.86 1.75 -10.35
CA ALA A 51 2.16 2.91 -9.51
C ALA A 51 3.51 2.77 -8.79
N GLY A 52 3.84 1.55 -8.33
CA GLY A 52 5.11 1.19 -7.67
C GLY A 52 6.29 0.97 -8.62
N LEU A 53 6.14 1.24 -9.92
CA LEU A 53 7.20 1.13 -10.93
C LEU A 53 7.73 -0.31 -11.14
N HIS A 54 6.95 -1.32 -10.73
CA HIS A 54 7.28 -2.74 -10.91
C HIS A 54 6.75 -3.29 -12.24
N LEU A 55 5.78 -2.62 -12.84
CA LEU A 55 5.11 -3.04 -14.06
C LEU A 55 4.90 -1.84 -15.00
N HIS A 56 5.07 -2.05 -16.29
CA HIS A 56 4.73 -1.04 -17.29
C HIS A 56 3.29 -1.21 -17.79
N PRO A 57 2.58 -0.11 -18.11
CA PRO A 57 1.28 -0.20 -18.78
C PRO A 57 1.46 -0.78 -20.19
N SER A 58 0.40 -1.41 -20.73
CA SER A 58 0.37 -1.81 -22.16
C SER A 58 -0.01 -0.63 -23.06
N ARG A 59 -0.84 0.31 -22.54
CA ARG A 59 -1.24 1.57 -23.20
C ARG A 59 -1.52 2.62 -22.14
N GLY A 60 -1.59 3.88 -22.59
CA GLY A 60 -1.82 5.04 -21.73
C GLY A 60 -0.52 5.61 -21.17
N GLU A 61 -0.64 6.62 -20.32
CA GLU A 61 0.49 7.32 -19.70
C GLU A 61 0.39 7.25 -18.17
N VAL A 62 1.50 6.99 -17.52
CA VAL A 62 1.62 6.98 -16.06
C VAL A 62 2.67 7.98 -15.63
N THR A 63 2.30 8.86 -14.71
CA THR A 63 3.19 9.78 -14.03
C THR A 63 3.22 9.44 -12.54
N VAL A 64 4.40 9.32 -11.95
CA VAL A 64 4.62 9.11 -10.51
C VAL A 64 5.62 10.16 -10.03
N LEU A 65 5.26 10.92 -9.00
CA LEU A 65 6.07 12.02 -8.45
C LEU A 65 6.58 12.97 -9.57
N ASP A 66 5.66 13.40 -10.44
CA ASP A 66 5.87 14.23 -11.63
C ASP A 66 6.78 13.63 -12.71
N GLN A 67 7.18 12.37 -12.59
CA GLN A 67 8.02 11.67 -13.55
C GLN A 67 7.21 10.71 -14.42
N ILE A 68 7.34 10.83 -15.75
CA ILE A 68 6.62 9.98 -16.71
C ILE A 68 7.33 8.63 -16.81
N LEU A 69 6.62 7.55 -16.50
CA LEU A 69 7.12 6.18 -16.61
C LEU A 69 7.52 5.86 -18.06
N GLY A 70 8.74 5.35 -18.24
CA GLY A 70 9.33 5.07 -19.55
C GLY A 70 10.18 6.22 -20.13
N ARG A 71 10.21 7.41 -19.48
CA ARG A 71 11.05 8.56 -19.90
C ARG A 71 12.09 8.96 -18.86
N VAL A 72 12.20 8.24 -17.76
CA VAL A 72 13.06 8.56 -16.61
C VAL A 72 13.80 7.32 -16.12
N ASP A 73 14.98 7.51 -15.53
CA ASP A 73 15.63 6.42 -14.78
C ASP A 73 14.83 6.14 -13.50
N ILE A 74 14.20 4.97 -13.48
CA ILE A 74 13.33 4.52 -12.39
C ILE A 74 14.08 4.18 -11.09
N ARG A 75 15.41 4.03 -11.10
CA ARG A 75 16.20 3.63 -9.91
C ARG A 75 16.11 4.69 -8.82
N GLY A 76 16.37 5.96 -9.17
CA GLY A 76 16.23 7.08 -8.24
C GLY A 76 14.78 7.31 -7.82
N LEU A 77 13.82 7.09 -8.74
CA LEU A 77 12.40 7.26 -8.43
C LEU A 77 11.89 6.16 -7.47
N ARG A 78 12.36 4.91 -7.62
CA ARG A 78 12.00 3.81 -6.72
C ARG A 78 12.38 4.04 -5.27
N SER A 79 13.46 4.77 -4.99
CA SER A 79 13.83 5.09 -3.60
C SER A 79 12.84 6.05 -2.93
N LYS A 80 12.03 6.75 -3.73
CA LYS A 80 10.96 7.65 -3.26
C LYS A 80 9.58 6.98 -3.16
N VAL A 81 9.50 5.69 -3.47
CA VAL A 81 8.26 4.91 -3.43
C VAL A 81 8.47 3.70 -2.53
N GLY A 82 7.85 3.70 -1.36
CA GLY A 82 7.74 2.52 -0.50
C GLY A 82 6.70 1.56 -1.09
N PHE A 83 7.03 0.27 -1.20
CA PHE A 83 6.10 -0.74 -1.71
C PHE A 83 6.10 -1.97 -0.80
N ILE A 84 4.92 -2.37 -0.36
CA ILE A 84 4.69 -3.57 0.44
C ILE A 84 3.66 -4.43 -0.27
N SER A 85 3.96 -5.72 -0.39
CA SER A 85 2.99 -6.73 -0.81
C SER A 85 3.03 -7.91 0.17
N ALA A 86 1.94 -8.64 0.27
CA ALA A 86 1.87 -9.83 1.12
C ALA A 86 2.97 -10.86 0.81
N SER A 87 3.39 -10.96 -0.45
CA SER A 87 4.46 -11.87 -0.88
C SER A 87 5.87 -11.44 -0.48
N LEU A 88 6.09 -10.15 -0.16
CA LEU A 88 7.42 -9.64 0.12
C LEU A 88 8.05 -10.28 1.36
N SER A 89 7.25 -10.62 2.37
CA SER A 89 7.72 -11.30 3.58
C SER A 89 8.44 -12.62 3.29
N ASN A 90 7.99 -13.34 2.26
CA ASN A 90 8.56 -14.63 1.86
C ASN A 90 9.90 -14.52 1.11
N SER A 91 10.30 -13.29 0.75
CA SER A 91 11.54 -13.04 0.03
C SER A 91 12.75 -12.92 0.96
N PHE A 92 12.52 -12.75 2.26
CA PHE A 92 13.59 -12.63 3.26
C PHE A 92 13.92 -13.98 3.87
N ARG A 93 15.21 -14.19 4.17
CA ARG A 93 15.63 -15.37 4.93
C ARG A 93 15.12 -15.30 6.36
N SER A 94 14.80 -16.46 6.92
CA SER A 94 14.29 -16.58 8.29
C SER A 94 15.27 -16.07 9.36
N THR A 95 16.58 -16.13 9.08
CA THR A 95 17.66 -15.77 10.01
C THR A 95 18.13 -14.32 9.90
N ILE A 96 17.55 -13.50 9.01
CA ILE A 96 17.87 -12.07 8.94
C ILE A 96 17.26 -11.34 10.14
N LYS A 97 17.98 -10.39 10.72
CA LYS A 97 17.45 -9.59 11.84
C LYS A 97 16.39 -8.61 11.36
N ALA A 98 15.38 -8.32 12.19
CA ALA A 98 14.33 -7.36 11.84
C ALA A 98 14.91 -5.98 11.46
N ARG A 99 15.92 -5.48 12.20
CA ARG A 99 16.64 -4.26 11.86
C ARG A 99 17.28 -4.33 10.47
N ASP A 100 17.93 -5.46 10.16
CA ASP A 100 18.62 -5.62 8.88
C ASP A 100 17.62 -5.68 7.71
N VAL A 101 16.43 -6.28 7.92
CA VAL A 101 15.33 -6.20 6.94
C VAL A 101 15.00 -4.75 6.61
N VAL A 102 14.87 -3.89 7.64
CA VAL A 102 14.57 -2.46 7.44
C VAL A 102 15.70 -1.78 6.68
N MET A 103 16.96 -1.96 7.10
CA MET A 103 18.13 -1.34 6.47
C MET A 103 18.30 -1.72 4.99
N THR A 104 17.95 -2.96 4.60
CA THR A 104 18.12 -3.40 3.20
C THR A 104 17.36 -2.54 2.19
N ALA A 105 16.32 -1.81 2.62
CA ALA A 105 15.59 -0.87 1.76
C ALA A 105 16.47 0.25 1.20
N ARG A 106 17.51 0.66 1.93
CA ARG A 106 18.45 1.73 1.51
C ARG A 106 19.00 1.51 0.10
N TYR A 107 19.23 0.25 -0.25
CA TYR A 107 19.77 -0.15 -1.55
C TYR A 107 18.80 -1.01 -2.37
N GLY A 108 17.55 -1.14 -1.95
CA GLY A 108 16.57 -2.01 -2.59
C GLY A 108 16.95 -3.51 -2.54
N ALA A 109 17.78 -3.90 -1.55
CA ALA A 109 18.28 -5.26 -1.40
C ALA A 109 17.34 -6.13 -0.55
N LEU A 110 17.56 -7.45 -0.58
CA LEU A 110 16.91 -8.41 0.32
C LEU A 110 17.88 -8.93 1.39
N GLU A 111 19.19 -8.68 1.21
CA GLU A 111 20.26 -9.13 2.08
C GLU A 111 21.25 -8.01 2.36
N PRO A 112 21.81 -7.91 3.58
CA PRO A 112 22.65 -6.78 3.98
C PRO A 112 24.11 -6.90 3.50
N TRP A 113 24.58 -8.06 3.01
CA TRP A 113 26.02 -8.38 2.89
C TRP A 113 26.79 -7.63 1.82
N TRP A 114 26.10 -7.16 0.79
CA TRP A 114 26.75 -6.52 -0.36
C TRP A 114 26.94 -5.01 -0.20
N HIS A 115 26.41 -4.46 0.90
CA HIS A 115 26.40 -3.02 1.13
C HIS A 115 26.93 -2.69 2.51
N SER A 116 27.57 -1.53 2.65
CA SER A 116 27.96 -0.98 3.93
C SER A 116 26.87 -0.06 4.46
N TYR A 117 26.44 -0.29 5.68
CA TYR A 117 25.45 0.54 6.38
C TYR A 117 26.16 1.34 7.47
N SER A 118 25.83 2.64 7.56
CA SER A 118 26.33 3.52 8.61
C SER A 118 25.63 3.26 9.93
N ASP A 119 26.16 3.86 11.01
CA ASP A 119 25.47 3.84 12.30
C ASP A 119 24.15 4.63 12.23
N ASP A 120 24.10 5.73 11.45
CA ASP A 120 22.86 6.48 11.18
C ASP A 120 21.79 5.61 10.50
N ASP A 121 22.16 4.71 9.58
CA ASP A 121 21.21 3.78 8.94
C ASP A 121 20.65 2.80 9.99
N ARG A 122 21.48 2.34 10.94
CA ARG A 122 21.06 1.44 12.03
C ARG A 122 20.13 2.14 13.01
N ASP A 123 20.48 3.35 13.44
CA ASP A 123 19.69 4.15 14.37
C ASP A 123 18.33 4.50 13.75
N ARG A 124 18.33 4.85 12.47
CA ARG A 124 17.12 5.11 11.73
C ARG A 124 16.23 3.85 11.64
N ALA A 125 16.81 2.69 11.32
CA ALA A 125 16.05 1.44 11.27
C ALA A 125 15.44 1.09 12.63
N CYS A 126 16.17 1.30 13.74
CA CYS A 126 15.64 1.12 15.09
C CYS A 126 14.48 2.08 15.38
N SER A 127 14.63 3.36 15.05
CA SER A 127 13.58 4.38 15.24
C SER A 127 12.32 4.05 14.43
N LEU A 128 12.47 3.52 13.22
CA LEU A 128 11.34 3.09 12.39
C LEU A 128 10.65 1.84 12.95
N LEU A 129 11.41 0.90 13.54
CA LEU A 129 10.85 -0.24 14.25
C LEU A 129 10.09 0.18 15.50
N ASP A 130 10.59 1.17 16.25
CA ASP A 130 9.87 1.77 17.38
C ASP A 130 8.55 2.40 16.92
N LEU A 131 8.57 3.16 15.83
CA LEU A 131 7.40 3.83 15.24
C LEU A 131 6.25 2.84 14.94
N VAL A 132 6.59 1.64 14.47
CA VAL A 132 5.60 0.60 14.15
C VAL A 132 5.35 -0.40 15.29
N GLY A 133 5.82 -0.10 16.52
CA GLY A 133 5.63 -0.94 17.70
C GLY A 133 6.41 -2.25 17.69
N CYS A 134 7.55 -2.30 16.97
CA CYS A 134 8.43 -3.46 16.87
C CYS A 134 9.85 -3.20 17.45
N GLY A 135 10.05 -2.16 18.26
CA GLY A 135 11.36 -1.81 18.82
C GLY A 135 11.97 -2.92 19.66
N ASN A 136 11.17 -3.68 20.41
CA ASN A 136 11.63 -4.84 21.18
C ASN A 136 11.98 -6.06 20.31
N ARG A 137 11.77 -6.00 18.97
CA ARG A 137 12.06 -7.07 18.01
C ARG A 137 13.30 -6.80 17.15
N THR A 138 13.97 -5.69 17.32
CA THR A 138 15.11 -5.21 16.52
C THR A 138 16.16 -6.28 16.25
N GLU A 139 16.57 -7.05 17.27
CA GLU A 139 17.57 -8.10 17.20
C GLU A 139 16.98 -9.52 17.01
N HIS A 140 15.66 -9.64 16.83
CA HIS A 140 15.04 -10.93 16.57
C HIS A 140 15.19 -11.33 15.11
N ASP A 141 15.30 -12.63 14.86
CA ASP A 141 15.27 -13.17 13.52
C ASP A 141 13.88 -12.98 12.89
N PHE A 142 13.83 -12.52 11.65
CA PHE A 142 12.58 -12.23 10.94
C PHE A 142 11.66 -13.46 10.87
N GLY A 143 12.25 -14.67 10.78
CA GLY A 143 11.50 -15.92 10.72
C GLY A 143 10.67 -16.24 11.95
N VAL A 144 11.10 -15.80 13.14
CA VAL A 144 10.38 -16.09 14.41
C VAL A 144 9.29 -15.06 14.75
N LEU A 145 9.20 -13.98 13.98
CA LEU A 145 8.18 -12.95 14.15
C LEU A 145 6.79 -13.49 13.75
N SER A 146 5.76 -13.02 14.45
CA SER A 146 4.36 -13.25 14.03
C SER A 146 4.08 -12.62 12.66
N SER A 147 3.00 -13.03 12.02
CA SER A 147 2.58 -12.44 10.73
C SER A 147 2.37 -10.92 10.85
N GLY A 148 1.75 -10.43 11.92
CA GLY A 148 1.54 -9.00 12.18
C GLY A 148 2.85 -8.26 12.42
N GLU A 149 3.78 -8.80 13.22
CA GLU A 149 5.11 -8.22 13.42
C GLU A 149 5.88 -8.15 12.10
N LYS A 150 5.84 -9.20 11.26
CA LYS A 150 6.46 -9.17 9.93
C LYS A 150 5.93 -8.04 9.06
N GLN A 151 4.62 -7.85 9.02
CA GLN A 151 4.01 -6.76 8.22
C GLN A 151 4.41 -5.38 8.75
N ARG A 152 4.47 -5.18 10.05
CA ARG A 152 4.96 -3.92 10.64
C ARG A 152 6.45 -3.68 10.38
N VAL A 153 7.28 -4.71 10.43
CA VAL A 153 8.71 -4.60 10.01
C VAL A 153 8.81 -4.23 8.53
N LEU A 154 7.97 -4.78 7.65
CA LEU A 154 7.92 -4.37 6.25
C LEU A 154 7.41 -2.94 6.07
N LEU A 155 6.48 -2.48 6.92
CA LEU A 155 6.07 -1.07 6.95
C LEU A 155 7.26 -0.17 7.33
N ALA A 156 7.98 -0.49 8.41
CA ALA A 156 9.20 0.23 8.79
C ALA A 156 10.22 0.23 7.64
N ARG A 157 10.41 -0.93 6.98
CA ARG A 157 11.29 -1.04 5.81
C ARG A 157 10.90 -0.10 4.68
N SER A 158 9.62 0.04 4.39
CA SER A 158 9.14 0.91 3.32
C SER A 158 9.40 2.40 3.58
N LEU A 159 9.61 2.78 4.84
CA LEU A 159 9.89 4.15 5.28
C LEU A 159 11.39 4.48 5.36
N MET A 160 12.28 3.50 5.18
CA MET A 160 13.72 3.66 5.40
C MET A 160 14.37 4.74 4.51
N THR A 161 13.84 4.96 3.32
CA THR A 161 14.38 5.89 2.32
C THR A 161 13.67 7.25 2.28
N ASP A 162 12.87 7.59 3.29
CA ASP A 162 12.01 8.79 3.30
C ASP A 162 11.18 8.92 2.01
N PRO A 163 10.28 7.95 1.74
CA PRO A 163 9.50 7.97 0.53
C PRO A 163 8.47 9.11 0.55
N ASP A 164 8.15 9.63 -0.64
CA ASP A 164 7.05 10.57 -0.83
C ASP A 164 5.70 9.85 -1.04
N LEU A 165 5.76 8.54 -1.35
CA LEU A 165 4.61 7.69 -1.61
C LEU A 165 4.83 6.29 -0.99
N VAL A 166 3.83 5.77 -0.28
CA VAL A 166 3.80 4.40 0.23
C VAL A 166 2.61 3.64 -0.35
N LEU A 167 2.89 2.49 -0.92
CA LEU A 167 1.92 1.60 -1.58
C LEU A 167 1.82 0.29 -0.81
N LEU A 168 0.61 -0.08 -0.41
CA LEU A 168 0.31 -1.23 0.44
C LEU A 168 -0.66 -2.16 -0.30
N ASP A 169 -0.19 -3.33 -0.73
CA ASP A 169 -1.01 -4.33 -1.44
C ASP A 169 -1.44 -5.43 -0.47
N GLU A 170 -2.66 -5.34 0.03
CA GLU A 170 -3.28 -6.26 0.99
C GLU A 170 -2.40 -6.53 2.22
N PRO A 171 -1.92 -5.51 2.93
CA PRO A 171 -0.93 -5.68 4.00
C PRO A 171 -1.47 -6.43 5.23
N ALA A 172 -2.79 -6.49 5.42
CA ALA A 172 -3.43 -7.20 6.52
C ALA A 172 -3.85 -8.64 6.16
N ALA A 173 -3.57 -9.10 4.93
CA ALA A 173 -3.95 -10.44 4.50
C ALA A 173 -3.30 -11.52 5.37
N GLY A 174 -4.13 -12.41 5.90
CA GLY A 174 -3.68 -13.52 6.76
C GLY A 174 -3.28 -13.14 8.18
N LEU A 175 -3.56 -11.91 8.62
CA LEU A 175 -3.39 -11.50 10.01
C LEU A 175 -4.60 -11.91 10.84
N ASP A 176 -4.35 -12.25 12.11
CA ASP A 176 -5.40 -12.32 13.11
C ASP A 176 -5.93 -10.92 13.48
N LEU A 177 -6.98 -10.87 14.28
CA LEU A 177 -7.60 -9.60 14.67
C LEU A 177 -6.60 -8.65 15.36
N GLY A 178 -5.77 -9.17 16.29
CA GLY A 178 -4.79 -8.36 17.02
C GLY A 178 -3.73 -7.78 16.09
N GLY A 179 -3.10 -8.61 15.26
CA GLY A 179 -2.08 -8.19 14.31
C GLY A 179 -2.61 -7.19 13.27
N ARG A 180 -3.88 -7.35 12.85
CA ARG A 180 -4.54 -6.38 11.97
C ARG A 180 -4.71 -5.02 12.67
N GLU A 181 -5.28 -4.99 13.88
CA GLU A 181 -5.49 -3.73 14.59
C GLU A 181 -4.18 -2.99 14.91
N GLU A 182 -3.12 -3.70 15.27
CA GLU A 182 -1.79 -3.12 15.49
C GLU A 182 -1.19 -2.54 14.20
N LEU A 183 -1.38 -3.20 13.05
CA LEU A 183 -0.97 -2.66 11.75
C LEU A 183 -1.76 -1.40 11.39
N LEU A 184 -3.10 -1.41 11.58
CA LEU A 184 -3.94 -0.25 11.30
C LEU A 184 -3.60 0.94 12.20
N ALA A 185 -3.31 0.71 13.48
CA ALA A 185 -2.84 1.75 14.40
C ALA A 185 -1.50 2.36 13.93
N SER A 186 -0.57 1.53 13.45
CA SER A 186 0.70 2.01 12.88
C SER A 186 0.49 2.87 11.63
N LEU A 187 -0.45 2.48 10.75
CA LEU A 187 -0.83 3.27 9.57
C LEU A 187 -1.50 4.58 9.95
N THR A 188 -2.43 4.58 10.89
CA THR A 188 -3.07 5.81 11.42
C THR A 188 -2.02 6.77 11.97
N SER A 189 -1.04 6.28 12.74
CA SER A 189 0.06 7.11 13.25
C SER A 189 0.91 7.70 12.13
N LEU A 190 1.21 6.91 11.09
CA LEU A 190 1.99 7.37 9.94
C LEU A 190 1.29 8.50 9.17
N ILE A 191 0.01 8.36 8.88
CA ILE A 191 -0.75 9.34 8.09
C ILE A 191 -1.12 10.61 8.88
N SER A 192 -1.13 10.53 10.22
CA SER A 192 -1.37 11.69 11.10
C SER A 192 -0.16 12.62 11.20
N ALA A 193 1.02 12.20 10.74
CA ALA A 193 2.22 13.02 10.74
C ALA A 193 2.12 14.11 9.66
N SER A 194 2.33 15.37 10.05
CA SER A 194 2.17 16.55 9.17
C SER A 194 3.08 16.56 7.93
N SER A 195 4.12 15.73 7.90
CA SER A 195 5.08 15.62 6.80
C SER A 195 5.24 14.16 6.31
N GLY A 196 4.25 13.33 6.54
CA GLY A 196 4.26 11.93 6.10
C GLY A 196 4.08 11.75 4.59
N PRO A 197 4.38 10.54 4.07
CA PRO A 197 4.14 10.21 2.66
C PRO A 197 2.65 10.16 2.34
N SER A 198 2.29 10.34 1.06
CA SER A 198 0.98 9.89 0.59
C SER A 198 0.89 8.37 0.70
N VAL A 199 -0.23 7.85 1.21
CA VAL A 199 -0.41 6.40 1.39
C VAL A 199 -1.54 5.90 0.52
N ILE A 200 -1.30 4.80 -0.20
CA ILE A 200 -2.33 4.08 -0.97
C ILE A 200 -2.41 2.66 -0.45
N LEU A 201 -3.57 2.31 0.07
CA LEU A 201 -3.91 0.99 0.57
C LEU A 201 -4.81 0.28 -0.44
N VAL A 202 -4.41 -0.89 -0.88
CA VAL A 202 -5.28 -1.83 -1.62
C VAL A 202 -5.77 -2.90 -0.66
N THR A 203 -7.08 -3.09 -0.62
CA THR A 203 -7.71 -4.17 0.16
C THR A 203 -9.04 -4.58 -0.47
N HIS A 204 -9.59 -5.71 -0.04
CA HIS A 204 -10.95 -6.14 -0.36
C HIS A 204 -11.86 -6.15 0.89
N HIS A 205 -11.35 -5.67 2.04
CA HIS A 205 -12.06 -5.56 3.31
C HIS A 205 -12.23 -4.10 3.74
N VAL A 206 -13.44 -3.65 3.96
CA VAL A 206 -13.71 -2.27 4.40
C VAL A 206 -13.23 -2.01 5.83
N GLU A 207 -13.17 -3.04 6.65
CA GLU A 207 -12.69 -2.99 8.04
C GLU A 207 -11.19 -2.73 8.15
N GLU A 208 -10.46 -2.88 7.05
CA GLU A 208 -9.01 -2.63 6.97
C GLU A 208 -8.66 -1.18 6.62
N ILE A 209 -9.66 -0.30 6.52
CA ILE A 209 -9.43 1.13 6.26
C ILE A 209 -9.07 1.82 7.59
N PRO A 210 -7.85 2.34 7.75
CA PRO A 210 -7.48 3.12 8.93
C PRO A 210 -8.22 4.46 8.98
N GLU A 211 -8.35 5.03 10.17
CA GLU A 211 -8.80 6.41 10.30
C GLU A 211 -7.83 7.36 9.59
N GLY A 212 -8.35 8.48 9.06
CA GLY A 212 -7.56 9.51 8.40
C GLY A 212 -7.36 9.31 6.89
N PHE A 213 -7.85 8.20 6.31
CA PHE A 213 -7.91 8.10 4.85
C PHE A 213 -8.90 9.10 4.28
N THR A 214 -8.48 9.85 3.26
CA THR A 214 -9.23 11.00 2.72
C THR A 214 -10.01 10.66 1.45
N HIS A 215 -9.56 9.67 0.71
CA HIS A 215 -10.10 9.31 -0.61
C HIS A 215 -10.28 7.80 -0.75
N ALA A 216 -11.20 7.43 -1.63
CA ALA A 216 -11.44 6.03 -1.97
C ALA A 216 -11.61 5.86 -3.49
N ALA A 217 -11.26 4.66 -3.96
CA ALA A 217 -11.55 4.21 -5.31
C ALA A 217 -12.12 2.80 -5.28
N LEU A 218 -13.17 2.55 -6.04
CA LEU A 218 -13.80 1.24 -6.18
C LEU A 218 -13.46 0.67 -7.56
N MET A 219 -12.91 -0.54 -7.57
CA MET A 219 -12.52 -1.23 -8.80
C MET A 219 -13.28 -2.54 -8.99
N SER A 220 -13.81 -2.76 -10.19
CA SER A 220 -14.37 -4.04 -10.61
C SER A 220 -14.02 -4.32 -12.07
N ASN A 221 -13.74 -5.58 -12.41
CA ASN A 221 -13.48 -6.04 -13.78
C ASN A 221 -12.43 -5.23 -14.57
N GLY A 222 -11.40 -4.75 -13.88
CA GLY A 222 -10.32 -3.95 -14.47
C GLY A 222 -10.67 -2.49 -14.72
N GLN A 223 -11.78 -1.99 -14.19
CA GLN A 223 -12.26 -0.62 -14.33
C GLN A 223 -12.39 0.09 -12.99
N MET A 224 -12.23 1.41 -13.00
CA MET A 224 -12.55 2.27 -11.88
C MET A 224 -14.05 2.60 -11.92
N ILE A 225 -14.82 2.04 -10.99
CA ILE A 225 -16.28 2.23 -10.93
C ILE A 225 -16.63 3.60 -10.32
N LYS A 226 -15.93 3.96 -9.25
CA LYS A 226 -16.13 5.21 -8.53
C LYS A 226 -14.81 5.64 -7.90
N GLN A 227 -14.57 6.94 -7.83
CA GLN A 227 -13.41 7.50 -7.13
C GLN A 227 -13.70 8.91 -6.64
N GLY A 228 -13.07 9.33 -5.56
CA GLY A 228 -13.24 10.65 -4.98
C GLY A 228 -13.02 10.67 -3.48
N LYS A 229 -13.59 11.67 -2.81
CA LYS A 229 -13.54 11.75 -1.34
C LYS A 229 -14.16 10.50 -0.71
N ILE A 230 -13.56 10.01 0.36
CA ILE A 230 -13.98 8.76 0.99
C ILE A 230 -15.45 8.79 1.40
N GLU A 231 -15.94 9.91 1.91
CA GLU A 231 -17.33 10.11 2.34
C GLU A 231 -18.34 10.00 1.19
N GLU A 232 -17.93 10.36 -0.04
CA GLU A 232 -18.77 10.31 -1.24
C GLU A 232 -18.75 8.93 -1.92
N VAL A 233 -17.64 8.21 -1.76
CA VAL A 233 -17.41 6.91 -2.40
C VAL A 233 -17.88 5.76 -1.54
N MET A 234 -17.64 5.82 -0.22
CA MET A 234 -17.97 4.76 0.72
C MET A 234 -19.44 4.81 1.11
N SER A 235 -20.28 4.17 0.28
CA SER A 235 -21.71 3.99 0.54
C SER A 235 -22.13 2.55 0.27
N GLY A 236 -23.20 2.11 0.94
CA GLY A 236 -23.75 0.77 0.71
C GLY A 236 -24.13 0.53 -0.75
N GLU A 237 -24.64 1.57 -1.46
CA GLU A 237 -25.00 1.51 -2.88
C GLU A 237 -23.78 1.29 -3.78
N ASN A 238 -22.74 2.10 -3.62
CA ASN A 238 -21.50 2.00 -4.41
C ASN A 238 -20.77 0.66 -4.17
N LEU A 239 -20.70 0.22 -2.90
CA LEU A 239 -20.12 -1.08 -2.57
C LEU A 239 -20.97 -2.23 -3.13
N SER A 240 -22.31 -2.13 -3.08
CA SER A 240 -23.21 -3.13 -3.65
C SER A 240 -22.99 -3.27 -5.17
N GLN A 241 -22.82 -2.17 -5.87
CA GLN A 241 -22.48 -2.17 -7.29
C GLN A 241 -21.09 -2.78 -7.56
N CYS A 242 -20.08 -2.41 -6.75
CA CYS A 242 -18.71 -2.85 -6.93
C CYS A 242 -18.54 -4.35 -6.69
N PHE A 243 -19.19 -4.90 -5.66
CA PHE A 243 -19.06 -6.30 -5.23
C PHE A 243 -20.19 -7.21 -5.76
N GLU A 244 -21.16 -6.64 -6.47
CA GLU A 244 -22.33 -7.36 -7.00
C GLU A 244 -23.17 -8.07 -5.90
N LEU A 245 -23.20 -7.48 -4.70
CA LEU A 245 -23.90 -7.98 -3.52
C LEU A 245 -24.75 -6.87 -2.91
N GLN A 246 -25.83 -7.20 -2.20
CA GLN A 246 -26.49 -6.20 -1.37
C GLN A 246 -25.70 -5.95 -0.10
N ILE A 247 -25.13 -4.76 0.04
CA ILE A 247 -24.25 -4.39 1.17
C ILE A 247 -24.88 -3.22 1.94
N SER A 248 -24.99 -3.40 3.25
CA SER A 248 -25.20 -2.32 4.21
C SER A 248 -23.83 -1.92 4.77
N LEU A 249 -23.54 -0.64 4.76
CA LEU A 249 -22.31 -0.07 5.32
C LEU A 249 -22.64 0.76 6.55
N SER A 250 -21.90 0.58 7.63
CA SER A 250 -21.91 1.48 8.79
C SER A 250 -20.53 2.10 8.98
N ASN A 251 -20.51 3.28 9.59
CA ASN A 251 -19.29 3.96 10.04
C ASN A 251 -19.43 4.19 11.54
N GLU A 252 -18.51 3.63 12.31
CA GLU A 252 -18.47 3.77 13.77
C GLU A 252 -17.11 4.37 14.16
N SER A 253 -17.11 5.59 14.66
CA SER A 253 -15.90 6.31 15.09
C SER A 253 -14.79 6.32 14.02
N GLY A 254 -15.15 6.58 12.74
CA GLY A 254 -14.18 6.63 11.63
C GLY A 254 -13.84 5.27 10.99
N ARG A 255 -14.33 4.16 11.55
CA ARG A 255 -14.13 2.80 11.04
C ARG A 255 -15.34 2.32 10.26
N TYR A 256 -15.10 1.68 9.12
CA TYR A 256 -16.15 1.14 8.26
C TYR A 256 -16.40 -0.34 8.55
N PHE A 257 -17.69 -0.73 8.52
CA PHE A 257 -18.13 -2.11 8.68
C PHE A 257 -19.16 -2.44 7.60
N ALA A 258 -18.95 -3.53 6.88
CA ALA A 258 -19.85 -3.98 5.83
C ALA A 258 -20.59 -5.26 6.24
N LYS A 259 -21.87 -5.30 5.92
CA LYS A 259 -22.72 -6.47 6.12
C LYS A 259 -23.48 -6.77 4.83
N VAL A 260 -23.43 -8.02 4.39
CA VAL A 260 -24.31 -8.49 3.31
C VAL A 260 -25.73 -8.56 3.85
N VAL A 261 -26.65 -7.98 3.11
CA VAL A 261 -28.10 -7.99 3.42
C VAL A 261 -28.77 -9.01 2.52
N ASP A 262 -29.40 -10.01 3.07
CA ASP A 262 -30.16 -10.99 2.30
C ASP A 262 -31.27 -10.29 1.51
N LYS A 263 -31.44 -10.66 0.24
CA LYS A 263 -32.65 -10.30 -0.51
C LYS A 263 -33.83 -11.01 0.18
N LYS A 264 -34.68 -10.24 0.85
CA LYS A 264 -36.00 -10.75 1.25
C LYS A 264 -36.84 -11.06 0.03
#